data_3e864966363e996018e977e35896bc49
#
_entry.id   3e864966363e996018e977e35896bc49
#
_cell.length_a   1.000
_cell.length_b   1.000
_cell.length_c   1.000
_cell.angle_alpha   90.00
_cell.angle_beta   90.00
_cell.angle_gamma   90.00
#
_symmetry.space_group_name_H-M   'P 1'
#
loop_
_entity.id
_entity.type
_entity.pdbx_description
1 polymer ?
#
loop_
_entity_poly.entity_id
_entity_poly.type
_entity_poly.pdbx_seq_one_letter_code
_entity_poly.pdbx_strand_id
1 'polypeptide(L)'
;GIGAAIGGRLDDVIGSRAIIISSLIGLIISGTCVFVFAGNGASAYWIFGLALCLFVGPAQASSRTFVSRFAPKGREGEVFGLYQFTGRAVSFLSGSMWSLSIAFAGIIGVTTGATVWGIWGIILILAVGLFLLLRVDPNPEVKETI
;
A
#
# COMPACT_ATOMS: atom_id res chain seq x y z
N GLY A 1 7.12 13.72 3.10
CA GLY A 1 8.53 14.04 2.78
C GLY A 1 9.51 13.26 3.66
N ILE A 2 9.44 13.38 4.98
CA ILE A 2 10.38 12.76 5.93
C ILE A 2 10.37 11.22 5.79
N GLY A 3 9.20 10.61 5.73
CA GLY A 3 9.06 9.16 5.55
C GLY A 3 9.71 8.66 4.24
N ALA A 4 9.56 9.39 3.15
CA ALA A 4 10.18 9.05 1.87
C ALA A 4 11.72 9.17 1.90
N ALA A 5 12.25 10.19 2.60
CA ALA A 5 13.70 10.38 2.74
C ALA A 5 14.35 9.27 3.60
N ILE A 6 13.70 8.89 4.69
CA ILE A 6 14.14 7.77 5.53
C ILE A 6 14.03 6.45 4.74
N GLY A 7 12.90 6.24 4.05
CA GLY A 7 12.68 5.04 3.24
C GLY A 7 13.69 4.88 2.11
N GLY A 8 14.08 5.98 1.44
CA GLY A 8 15.09 5.95 0.39
C GLY A 8 16.47 5.49 0.88
N ARG A 9 16.89 5.98 2.06
CA ARG A 9 18.16 5.54 2.67
C ARG A 9 18.13 4.09 3.16
N LEU A 10 17.01 3.66 3.71
CA LEU A 10 16.83 2.27 4.11
C LEU A 10 16.75 1.32 2.91
N ASP A 11 16.22 1.79 1.78
CA ASP A 11 16.13 1.02 0.54
C ASP A 11 17.51 0.59 0.02
N ASP A 12 18.50 1.47 0.14
CA ASP A 12 19.88 1.18 -0.26
C ASP A 12 20.57 0.13 0.64
N VAL A 13 20.12 -0.01 1.90
CA VAL A 13 20.73 -0.91 2.89
C VAL A 13 20.00 -2.25 2.99
N ILE A 14 18.67 -2.23 2.98
CA ILE A 14 17.83 -3.42 3.27
C ILE A 14 17.23 -3.99 1.99
N GLY A 15 17.13 -3.19 0.94
CA GLY A 15 16.53 -3.56 -0.35
C GLY A 15 15.05 -3.16 -0.47
N SER A 16 14.65 -2.80 -1.69
CA SER A 16 13.33 -2.24 -2.00
C SER A 16 12.19 -3.16 -1.59
N ARG A 17 12.34 -4.47 -1.75
CA ARG A 17 11.30 -5.45 -1.41
C ARG A 17 10.99 -5.45 0.09
N ALA A 18 12.02 -5.46 0.93
CA ALA A 18 11.85 -5.47 2.39
C ALA A 18 11.18 -4.17 2.88
N ILE A 19 11.54 -3.03 2.29
CA ILE A 19 10.93 -1.74 2.61
C ILE A 19 9.45 -1.71 2.20
N ILE A 20 9.10 -2.22 1.02
CA ILE A 20 7.70 -2.29 0.59
C ILE A 20 6.89 -3.19 1.54
N ILE A 21 7.40 -4.36 1.90
CA ILE A 21 6.73 -5.29 2.82
C ILE A 21 6.53 -4.65 4.19
N SER A 22 7.57 -4.06 4.78
CA SER A 22 7.49 -3.40 6.09
C SER A 22 6.54 -2.21 6.08
N SER A 23 6.54 -1.42 5.00
CA SER A 23 5.61 -0.29 4.83
C SER A 23 4.16 -0.75 4.68
N LEU A 24 3.90 -1.82 3.93
CA LEU A 24 2.56 -2.39 3.78
C LEU A 24 2.03 -2.95 5.10
N ILE A 25 2.87 -3.64 5.86
CA ILE A 25 2.52 -4.13 7.21
C ILE A 25 2.21 -2.94 8.13
N GLY A 26 3.06 -1.91 8.12
CA GLY A 26 2.84 -0.69 8.88
C GLY A 26 1.52 0.02 8.51
N LEU A 27 1.18 0.07 7.22
CA LEU A 27 -0.08 0.63 6.73
C LEU A 27 -1.29 -0.18 7.19
N ILE A 28 -1.22 -1.50 7.14
CA ILE A 28 -2.30 -2.40 7.59
C ILE A 28 -2.51 -2.24 9.10
N ILE A 29 -1.43 -2.25 9.88
CA ILE A 29 -1.51 -2.07 11.34
C ILE A 29 -2.08 -0.70 11.69
N SER A 30 -1.55 0.38 11.10
CA SER A 30 -2.02 1.74 11.34
C SER A 30 -3.48 1.92 10.93
N GLY A 31 -3.90 1.36 9.78
CA GLY A 31 -5.28 1.39 9.31
C GLY A 31 -6.22 0.64 10.25
N THR A 32 -5.80 -0.52 10.75
CA THR A 32 -6.57 -1.29 11.73
C THR A 32 -6.69 -0.53 13.07
N CYS A 33 -5.61 0.12 13.50
CA CYS A 33 -5.63 0.97 14.69
C CYS A 33 -6.58 2.16 14.53
N VAL A 34 -6.58 2.82 13.38
CA VAL A 34 -7.56 3.89 13.08
C VAL A 34 -8.98 3.36 13.21
N PHE A 35 -9.27 2.17 12.70
CA PHE A 35 -10.58 1.57 12.79
C PHE A 35 -10.99 1.27 14.26
N VAL A 36 -10.11 0.58 15.00
CA VAL A 36 -10.38 0.16 16.38
C VAL A 36 -10.52 1.36 17.33
N PHE A 37 -9.69 2.37 17.15
CA PHE A 37 -9.67 3.56 18.02
C PHE A 37 -10.52 4.72 17.48
N ALA A 38 -11.28 4.53 16.41
CA ALA A 38 -12.16 5.56 15.84
C ALA A 38 -13.17 6.14 16.87
N GLY A 39 -13.56 5.33 17.88
CA GLY A 39 -14.45 5.75 18.96
C GLY A 39 -13.78 6.54 20.10
N ASN A 40 -12.45 6.57 20.18
CA ASN A 40 -11.71 7.15 21.31
C ASN A 40 -11.35 8.64 21.15
N GLY A 41 -11.93 9.31 20.15
CA GLY A 41 -11.78 10.74 19.93
C GLY A 41 -10.79 11.12 18.84
N ALA A 42 -10.76 12.43 18.53
CA ALA A 42 -9.97 12.98 17.41
C ALA A 42 -8.46 12.78 17.56
N SER A 43 -7.94 12.72 18.78
CA SER A 43 -6.50 12.58 19.04
C SER A 43 -5.94 11.26 18.52
N ALA A 44 -6.64 10.15 18.74
CA ALA A 44 -6.23 8.84 18.23
C ALA A 44 -6.22 8.82 16.70
N TYR A 45 -7.23 9.41 16.07
CA TYR A 45 -7.33 9.52 14.62
C TYR A 45 -6.14 10.29 14.02
N TRP A 46 -5.73 11.41 14.66
CA TRP A 46 -4.58 12.19 14.22
C TRP A 46 -3.26 11.42 14.33
N ILE A 47 -3.02 10.73 15.43
CA ILE A 47 -1.78 9.97 15.66
C ILE A 47 -1.64 8.86 14.62
N PHE A 48 -2.67 8.03 14.46
CA PHE A 48 -2.61 6.90 13.52
C PHE A 48 -2.71 7.36 12.06
N GLY A 49 -3.39 8.46 11.77
CA GLY A 49 -3.41 9.08 10.45
C GLY A 49 -2.03 9.60 10.03
N LEU A 50 -1.29 10.23 10.95
CA LEU A 50 0.10 10.64 10.70
C LEU A 50 1.01 9.44 10.49
N ALA A 51 0.82 8.35 11.25
CA ALA A 51 1.54 7.10 11.04
C ALA A 51 1.28 6.51 9.64
N LEU A 52 0.03 6.51 9.17
CA LEU A 52 -0.29 6.12 7.79
C LEU A 52 0.49 6.95 6.77
N CYS A 53 0.50 8.27 6.91
CA CYS A 53 1.25 9.17 6.03
C CYS A 53 2.76 8.89 6.04
N LEU A 54 3.31 8.50 7.19
CA LEU A 54 4.72 8.16 7.32
C LEU A 54 5.09 6.89 6.52
N PHE A 55 4.24 5.87 6.53
CA PHE A 55 4.48 4.62 5.80
C PHE A 55 4.15 4.68 4.32
N VAL A 56 3.24 5.54 3.88
CA VAL A 56 2.92 5.74 2.45
C VAL A 56 4.14 6.25 1.67
N GLY A 57 4.94 7.15 2.25
CA GLY A 57 6.12 7.71 1.59
C GLY A 57 7.14 6.65 1.17
N PRO A 58 7.67 5.84 2.09
CA PRO A 58 8.58 4.74 1.77
C PRO A 58 7.99 3.73 0.80
N ALA A 59 6.73 3.32 1.00
CA ALA A 59 6.06 2.38 0.10
C ALA A 59 6.05 2.86 -1.35
N GLN A 60 5.72 4.13 -1.57
CA GLN A 60 5.71 4.74 -2.91
C GLN A 60 7.11 4.89 -3.51
N ALA A 61 8.09 5.33 -2.73
CA ALA A 61 9.46 5.50 -3.19
C ALA A 61 10.07 4.15 -3.59
N SER A 62 10.03 3.17 -2.69
CA SER A 62 10.61 1.85 -2.90
C SER A 62 9.91 1.04 -3.98
N SER A 63 8.60 1.23 -4.20
CA SER A 63 7.90 0.56 -5.30
C SER A 63 8.42 1.02 -6.67
N ARG A 64 8.74 2.30 -6.84
CA ARG A 64 9.36 2.82 -8.07
C ARG A 64 10.76 2.29 -8.27
N THR A 65 11.58 2.27 -7.22
CA THR A 65 12.93 1.70 -7.26
C THR A 65 12.90 0.20 -7.57
N PHE A 66 11.95 -0.52 -6.98
CA PHE A 66 11.75 -1.94 -7.26
C PHE A 66 11.45 -2.19 -8.73
N VAL A 67 10.49 -1.44 -9.30
CA VAL A 67 10.14 -1.53 -10.73
C VAL A 67 11.33 -1.19 -11.63
N SER A 68 12.13 -0.17 -11.29
CA SER A 68 13.30 0.20 -12.08
C SER A 68 14.38 -0.89 -12.10
N ARG A 69 14.55 -1.64 -11.00
CA ARG A 69 15.50 -2.75 -10.91
C ARG A 69 15.06 -3.97 -11.72
N PHE A 70 13.77 -4.15 -11.95
CA PHE A 70 13.21 -5.26 -12.74
C PHE A 70 13.01 -4.91 -14.22
N ALA A 71 13.14 -3.64 -14.60
CA ALA A 71 12.96 -3.21 -15.98
C ALA A 71 14.15 -3.69 -16.84
N PRO A 72 13.94 -4.46 -17.93
CA PRO A 72 14.99 -4.82 -18.88
C PRO A 72 15.58 -3.57 -19.53
N LYS A 73 16.89 -3.57 -19.76
CA LYS A 73 17.58 -2.48 -20.45
C LYS A 73 16.97 -2.22 -21.83
N GLY A 74 16.55 -1.00 -22.09
CA GLY A 74 15.91 -0.57 -23.33
C GLY A 74 14.39 -0.70 -23.38
N ARG A 75 13.75 -1.25 -22.35
CA ARG A 75 12.28 -1.36 -22.24
C ARG A 75 11.71 -0.72 -20.97
N GLU A 76 12.49 0.14 -20.34
CA GLU A 76 12.11 0.81 -19.10
C GLU A 76 10.80 1.59 -19.25
N GLY A 77 10.57 2.23 -20.40
CA GLY A 77 9.37 2.99 -20.69
C GLY A 77 8.10 2.14 -20.70
N GLU A 78 8.16 0.92 -21.25
CA GLU A 78 7.03 -0.02 -21.26
C GLU A 78 6.67 -0.48 -19.84
N VAL A 79 7.70 -0.82 -19.05
CA VAL A 79 7.50 -1.30 -17.67
C VAL A 79 6.93 -0.20 -16.78
N PHE A 80 7.46 1.03 -16.89
CA PHE A 80 6.90 2.18 -16.17
C PHE A 80 5.51 2.57 -16.66
N GLY A 81 5.22 2.44 -17.95
CA GLY A 81 3.88 2.63 -18.50
C GLY A 81 2.87 1.65 -17.91
N LEU A 82 3.23 0.37 -17.85
CA LEU A 82 2.41 -0.68 -17.22
C LEU A 82 2.22 -0.44 -15.72
N TYR A 83 3.27 -0.04 -15.01
CA TYR A 83 3.20 0.31 -13.59
C TYR A 83 2.22 1.47 -13.35
N GLN A 84 2.31 2.53 -14.14
CA GLN A 84 1.40 3.69 -14.03
C GLN A 84 -0.04 3.33 -14.40
N PHE A 85 -0.24 2.52 -15.43
CA PHE A 85 -1.57 2.04 -15.79
C PHE A 85 -2.20 1.21 -14.67
N THR A 86 -1.44 0.26 -14.12
CA THR A 86 -1.90 -0.57 -12.99
C THR A 86 -2.22 0.29 -11.76
N GLY A 87 -1.38 1.29 -11.46
CA GLY A 87 -1.61 2.21 -10.35
C GLY A 87 -2.92 2.99 -10.50
N ARG A 88 -3.25 3.45 -11.70
CA ARG A 88 -4.52 4.13 -11.98
C ARG A 88 -5.72 3.18 -11.90
N ALA A 89 -5.60 1.96 -12.40
CA ALA A 89 -6.64 0.94 -12.29
C ALA A 89 -6.94 0.59 -10.82
N VAL A 90 -5.90 0.42 -10.01
CA VAL A 90 -6.04 0.14 -8.56
C VAL A 90 -6.64 1.34 -7.82
N SER A 91 -6.32 2.57 -8.23
CA SER A 91 -6.93 3.77 -7.63
C SER A 91 -8.45 3.81 -7.85
N PHE A 92 -8.91 3.44 -9.05
CA PHE A 92 -10.33 3.30 -9.33
C PHE A 92 -10.97 2.19 -8.47
N LEU A 93 -10.31 1.05 -8.38
CA LEU A 93 -10.76 -0.09 -7.56
C LEU A 93 -10.83 0.28 -6.07
N SER A 94 -9.87 1.07 -5.57
CA SER A 94 -9.85 1.55 -4.19
C SER A 94 -11.07 2.40 -3.85
N GLY A 95 -11.44 3.34 -4.72
CA GLY A 95 -12.65 4.15 -4.55
C GLY A 95 -13.93 3.32 -4.58
N SER A 96 -14.00 2.34 -5.48
CA SER A 96 -15.13 1.42 -5.57
C SER A 96 -15.25 0.55 -4.33
N MET A 97 -14.14 0.02 -3.80
CA MET A 97 -14.11 -0.77 -2.58
C MET A 97 -14.49 0.04 -1.34
N TRP A 98 -14.07 1.30 -1.27
CA TRP A 98 -14.52 2.22 -0.23
C TRP A 98 -16.04 2.37 -0.21
N SER A 99 -16.64 2.67 -1.36
CA SER A 99 -18.08 2.83 -1.51
C SER A 99 -18.84 1.53 -1.21
N LEU A 100 -18.31 0.40 -1.68
CA LEU A 100 -18.90 -0.92 -1.45
C LEU A 100 -18.89 -1.29 0.03
N SER A 101 -17.80 -1.01 0.74
CA SER A 101 -17.68 -1.27 2.19
C SER A 101 -18.66 -0.45 3.00
N ILE A 102 -18.88 0.82 2.62
CA ILE A 102 -19.89 1.67 3.26
C ILE A 102 -21.31 1.16 2.97
N ALA A 103 -21.60 0.77 1.73
CA ALA A 103 -22.90 0.20 1.35
C ALA A 103 -23.17 -1.09 2.11
N PHE A 104 -22.17 -1.95 2.28
CA PHE A 104 -22.28 -3.19 3.04
C PHE A 104 -22.55 -2.92 4.54
N ALA A 105 -21.88 -1.93 5.13
CA ALA A 105 -22.15 -1.48 6.50
C ALA A 105 -23.60 -0.99 6.65
N GLY A 106 -24.14 -0.28 5.66
CA GLY A 106 -25.53 0.16 5.62
C GLY A 106 -26.52 -1.02 5.60
N ILE A 107 -26.23 -2.08 4.85
CA ILE A 107 -27.06 -3.30 4.77
C ILE A 107 -27.09 -4.02 6.13
N ILE A 108 -25.99 -4.03 6.87
CA ILE A 108 -25.89 -4.65 8.20
C ILE A 108 -26.56 -3.77 9.28
N GLY A 109 -27.05 -2.58 8.94
CA GLY A 109 -27.73 -1.68 9.87
C GLY A 109 -26.79 -0.77 10.68
N VAL A 110 -25.51 -0.70 10.31
CA VAL A 110 -24.56 0.23 10.93
C VAL A 110 -24.69 1.60 10.27
N THR A 111 -25.55 2.44 10.80
CA THR A 111 -25.78 3.81 10.29
C THR A 111 -24.80 4.83 10.85
N THR A 112 -24.32 4.61 12.10
CA THR A 112 -23.40 5.52 12.77
C THR A 112 -21.97 5.02 12.55
N GLY A 113 -21.13 5.87 11.94
CA GLY A 113 -19.73 5.51 11.67
C GLY A 113 -19.51 4.63 10.43
N ALA A 114 -20.48 4.49 9.54
CA ALA A 114 -20.37 3.72 8.30
C ALA A 114 -19.16 4.11 7.46
N THR A 115 -18.76 5.39 7.50
CA THR A 115 -17.57 5.90 6.80
C THR A 115 -16.28 5.23 7.25
N VAL A 116 -16.19 4.84 8.53
CA VAL A 116 -14.99 4.15 9.07
C VAL A 116 -14.85 2.74 8.47
N TRP A 117 -15.96 2.12 8.08
CA TRP A 117 -15.94 0.81 7.39
C TRP A 117 -15.27 0.87 6.01
N GLY A 118 -15.21 2.05 5.38
CA GLY A 118 -14.45 2.24 4.16
C GLY A 118 -12.97 1.89 4.31
N ILE A 119 -12.40 2.05 5.51
CA ILE A 119 -11.01 1.69 5.83
C ILE A 119 -10.78 0.18 5.62
N TRP A 120 -11.74 -0.66 5.92
CA TRP A 120 -11.65 -2.11 5.69
C TRP A 120 -11.46 -2.46 4.22
N GLY A 121 -12.15 -1.77 3.31
CA GLY A 121 -11.97 -1.98 1.88
C GLY A 121 -10.54 -1.67 1.43
N ILE A 122 -9.93 -0.62 1.97
CA ILE A 122 -8.54 -0.26 1.68
C ILE A 122 -7.57 -1.28 2.29
N ILE A 123 -7.79 -1.69 3.54
CA ILE A 123 -6.95 -2.71 4.21
C ILE A 123 -6.96 -4.02 3.42
N LEU A 124 -8.11 -4.43 2.89
CA LEU A 124 -8.22 -5.63 2.07
C LEU A 124 -7.39 -5.53 0.80
N ILE A 125 -7.43 -4.39 0.09
CA ILE A 125 -6.60 -4.16 -1.09
C ILE A 125 -5.11 -4.21 -0.74
N LEU A 126 -4.72 -3.58 0.38
CA LEU A 126 -3.33 -3.62 0.85
C LEU A 126 -2.88 -5.04 1.21
N ALA A 127 -3.75 -5.82 1.85
CA ALA A 127 -3.47 -7.22 2.19
C ALA A 127 -3.30 -8.09 0.93
N VAL A 128 -4.15 -7.90 -0.08
CA VAL A 128 -4.02 -8.58 -1.38
C VAL A 128 -2.72 -8.17 -2.06
N GLY A 129 -2.38 -6.87 -2.06
CA GLY A 129 -1.11 -6.37 -2.60
C GLY A 129 0.10 -6.98 -1.91
N LEU A 130 0.06 -7.07 -0.58
CA LEU A 130 1.11 -7.73 0.21
C LEU A 130 1.23 -9.21 -0.13
N PHE A 131 0.12 -9.92 -0.23
CA PHE A 131 0.10 -11.34 -0.60
C PHE A 131 0.71 -11.57 -1.99
N LEU A 132 0.33 -10.74 -2.97
CA LEU A 132 0.89 -10.82 -4.32
C LEU A 132 2.39 -10.53 -4.33
N LEU A 133 2.84 -9.52 -3.57
CA LEU A 133 4.26 -9.19 -3.47
C LEU A 133 5.08 -10.32 -2.84
N LEU A 134 4.53 -11.04 -1.86
CA LEU A 134 5.19 -12.20 -1.27
C LEU A 134 5.33 -13.36 -2.24
N ARG A 135 4.46 -13.44 -3.26
CA ARG A 135 4.52 -14.45 -4.33
C ARG A 135 5.52 -14.12 -5.43
N VAL A 136 5.99 -12.87 -5.51
CA VAL A 136 7.00 -12.46 -6.51
C VAL A 136 8.38 -12.91 -6.07
N ASP A 137 9.08 -13.67 -6.92
CA ASP A 137 10.46 -14.11 -6.66
C ASP A 137 11.43 -12.93 -6.61
N PRO A 138 12.31 -12.87 -5.59
CA PRO A 138 13.26 -11.75 -5.43
C PRO A 138 14.43 -11.77 -6.42
N ASN A 139 14.69 -12.88 -7.12
CA ASN A 139 15.80 -13.05 -8.06
C ASN A 139 15.31 -13.42 -9.46
N PRO A 140 15.13 -12.46 -10.37
CA PRO A 140 14.81 -12.74 -11.77
C PRO A 140 16.02 -13.25 -12.59
N GLU A 141 17.25 -13.08 -12.10
CA GLU A 141 18.47 -13.38 -12.85
C GLU A 141 18.75 -14.88 -13.08
N VAL A 142 18.03 -15.78 -12.43
CA VAL A 142 18.27 -17.24 -12.55
C VAL A 142 17.53 -17.88 -13.73
N LYS A 143 16.65 -17.17 -14.44
CA LYS A 143 15.83 -17.75 -15.52
C LYS A 143 16.34 -17.49 -16.94
N GLU A 144 17.41 -16.73 -17.13
CA GLU A 144 17.96 -16.48 -18.48
C GLU A 144 19.12 -17.43 -18.88
N THR A 145 19.37 -18.48 -18.13
CA THR A 145 20.45 -19.46 -18.43
C THR A 145 19.93 -20.89 -18.60
N ILE A 146 18.81 -21.06 -19.33
CA ILE A 146 18.45 -22.37 -19.90
C ILE A 146 17.93 -22.15 -21.32
#